data_42c2276590e3c32296ddad6bb3f291f7
#
_entry.id   42c2276590e3c32296ddad6bb3f291f7
#
_cell.length_a   1.000
_cell.length_b   1.000
_cell.length_c   1.000
_cell.angle_alpha   90.00
_cell.angle_beta   90.00
_cell.angle_gamma   90.00
#
_symmetry.space_group_name_H-M   'P 1'
#
loop_
_entity.id
_entity.type
_entity.pdbx_description
1 polymer ?
#
loop_
_entity_poly.entity_id
_entity_poly.type
_entity_poly.pdbx_seq_one_letter_code
_entity_poly.pdbx_strand_id
1 'polypeptide(L)'
;KKGFEALRSGISDITLAYPIYDPTGFYLAFGGGLPFKFPSAHVGVRVMEELYPEYIKAEYEKAGAKLAYWSVTNNYFLVATRKPVKTLADLKGMKIRSGGGLHSDVLKAIGAVPVMMPTPEIYESLERGVIDGCFMSPASAMSYRLYEVGKYVTVLPIATTDVPAAISPRAWKKLSPELQAIVFQVFREGGMNVADGYEDETARALIEWKKKGGTVITVDAQEVAKFKKAEEPIDEKWIADCEKVKKGPQAKQMLQKMDGLVKKYEKMPRAKLLEENKKADIKKMM
;
A
#
# COMPACT_ATOMS: atom_id res chain seq x y z
N LYS A 1 -6.43 13.23 1.44
CA LYS A 1 -5.19 13.82 2.00
C LYS A 1 -5.33 14.37 3.43
N LYS A 2 -6.54 14.60 3.93
CA LYS A 2 -6.80 15.27 5.23
C LYS A 2 -7.46 14.35 6.27
N GLY A 3 -7.28 13.03 6.18
CA GLY A 3 -7.95 12.07 7.08
C GLY A 3 -7.64 12.33 8.54
N PHE A 4 -6.38 12.45 8.91
CA PHE A 4 -5.98 12.73 10.30
C PHE A 4 -6.49 14.09 10.81
N GLU A 5 -6.48 15.12 9.96
CA GLU A 5 -7.03 16.44 10.29
C GLU A 5 -8.54 16.36 10.54
N ALA A 6 -9.29 15.64 9.70
CA ALA A 6 -10.73 15.45 9.86
C ALA A 6 -11.11 14.71 11.16
N LEU A 7 -10.29 13.73 11.57
CA LEU A 7 -10.47 13.06 12.88
C LEU A 7 -10.19 14.00 14.05
N ARG A 8 -9.10 14.76 14.00
CA ARG A 8 -8.74 15.72 15.09
C ARG A 8 -9.75 16.85 15.24
N SER A 9 -10.20 17.41 14.11
CA SER A 9 -11.18 18.52 14.12
C SER A 9 -12.61 18.06 14.40
N GLY A 10 -12.88 16.75 14.38
CA GLY A 10 -14.21 16.21 14.59
C GLY A 10 -15.15 16.30 13.39
N ILE A 11 -14.65 16.64 12.21
CA ILE A 11 -15.41 16.62 10.96
C ILE A 11 -15.83 15.17 10.62
N SER A 12 -14.98 14.20 10.96
CA SER A 12 -15.28 12.78 10.76
C SER A 12 -14.97 11.98 12.02
N ASP A 13 -15.79 10.99 12.32
CA ASP A 13 -15.53 10.04 13.41
C ASP A 13 -14.70 8.85 12.92
N ILE A 14 -14.88 8.43 11.66
CA ILE A 14 -14.11 7.37 11.01
C ILE A 14 -13.75 7.84 9.60
N THR A 15 -12.50 7.60 9.16
CA THR A 15 -12.08 7.93 7.80
C THR A 15 -10.84 7.12 7.40
N LEU A 16 -10.55 7.09 6.11
CA LEU A 16 -9.26 6.62 5.62
C LEU A 16 -8.16 7.59 6.06
N ALA A 17 -7.16 7.08 6.75
CA ALA A 17 -6.10 7.86 7.39
C ALA A 17 -4.71 7.34 6.94
N TYR A 18 -4.31 7.77 5.76
CA TYR A 18 -3.06 7.34 5.13
C TYR A 18 -1.83 8.01 5.72
N PRO A 19 -0.88 7.27 6.33
CA PRO A 19 0.39 7.83 6.83
C PRO A 19 1.17 8.61 5.78
N ILE A 20 1.16 8.17 4.54
CA ILE A 20 1.88 8.80 3.41
C ILE A 20 1.46 10.26 3.15
N TYR A 21 0.27 10.67 3.62
CA TYR A 21 -0.22 12.03 3.46
C TYR A 21 -0.08 12.90 4.73
N ASP A 22 0.47 12.34 5.81
CA ASP A 22 0.81 13.07 7.04
C ASP A 22 2.31 12.87 7.34
N PRO A 23 3.20 13.70 6.77
CA PRO A 23 4.64 13.51 6.86
C PRO A 23 5.23 13.81 8.25
N THR A 24 4.43 14.35 9.16
CA THR A 24 4.95 14.93 10.40
C THR A 24 5.11 13.94 11.56
N GLY A 25 4.71 12.68 11.42
CA GLY A 25 4.68 11.75 12.55
C GLY A 25 4.87 10.28 12.25
N PHE A 26 4.83 9.86 11.00
CA PHE A 26 4.88 8.47 10.61
C PHE A 26 6.24 8.10 10.01
N TYR A 27 6.82 7.02 10.49
CA TYR A 27 8.09 6.46 10.04
C TYR A 27 8.03 4.94 9.95
N LEU A 28 7.65 4.26 11.04
CA LEU A 28 7.54 2.80 11.08
C LEU A 28 6.33 2.31 10.26
N ALA A 29 5.25 3.07 10.23
CA ALA A 29 4.09 2.76 9.39
C ALA A 29 4.43 2.63 7.90
N PHE A 30 5.46 3.32 7.40
CA PHE A 30 5.89 3.22 6.00
C PHE A 30 6.49 1.85 5.63
N GLY A 31 6.84 1.02 6.62
CA GLY A 31 7.31 -0.34 6.38
C GLY A 31 6.33 -1.21 5.60
N GLY A 32 5.01 -0.94 5.70
CA GLY A 32 4.00 -1.64 4.90
C GLY A 32 4.07 -1.41 3.39
N GLY A 33 4.70 -0.32 2.96
CA GLY A 33 4.90 0.00 1.55
C GLY A 33 6.25 -0.44 0.96
N LEU A 34 7.07 -1.17 1.72
CA LEU A 34 8.34 -1.69 1.23
C LEU A 34 8.15 -2.67 0.07
N PRO A 35 9.02 -2.64 -0.94
CA PRO A 35 8.86 -3.45 -2.14
C PRO A 35 8.99 -4.95 -1.86
N PHE A 36 8.24 -5.75 -2.63
CA PHE A 36 8.26 -7.22 -2.61
C PHE A 36 8.06 -7.88 -1.23
N LYS A 37 7.43 -7.18 -0.27
CA LYS A 37 7.22 -7.74 1.09
C LYS A 37 6.02 -8.67 1.14
N PHE A 38 4.91 -8.31 0.51
CA PHE A 38 3.67 -9.07 0.65
C PHE A 38 3.33 -9.83 -0.64
N PRO A 39 3.16 -11.17 -0.57
CA PRO A 39 2.75 -11.97 -1.72
C PRO A 39 1.28 -11.74 -2.13
N SER A 40 0.44 -11.28 -1.20
CA SER A 40 -0.95 -10.90 -1.44
C SER A 40 -1.39 -9.81 -0.47
N ALA A 41 -2.48 -9.11 -0.81
CA ALA A 41 -3.08 -8.11 0.05
C ALA A 41 -3.51 -8.70 1.41
N HIS A 42 -4.08 -9.91 1.42
CA HIS A 42 -4.52 -10.60 2.64
C HIS A 42 -3.38 -10.88 3.62
N VAL A 43 -2.23 -11.32 3.10
CA VAL A 43 -1.03 -11.53 3.92
C VAL A 43 -0.55 -10.19 4.48
N GLY A 44 -0.54 -9.15 3.64
CA GLY A 44 -0.18 -7.79 4.07
C GLY A 44 -1.08 -7.26 5.19
N VAL A 45 -2.40 -7.42 5.07
CA VAL A 45 -3.35 -7.06 6.15
C VAL A 45 -2.98 -7.74 7.46
N ARG A 46 -2.83 -9.07 7.41
CA ARG A 46 -2.57 -9.85 8.64
C ARG A 46 -1.23 -9.49 9.27
N VAL A 47 -0.20 -9.33 8.47
CA VAL A 47 1.15 -8.97 8.94
C VAL A 47 1.14 -7.57 9.57
N MET A 48 0.59 -6.59 8.88
CA MET A 48 0.59 -5.20 9.37
C MET A 48 -0.26 -5.02 10.62
N GLU A 49 -1.39 -5.70 10.72
CA GLU A 49 -2.19 -5.68 11.96
C GLU A 49 -1.50 -6.35 13.15
N GLU A 50 -0.67 -7.37 12.91
CA GLU A 50 0.14 -7.98 13.98
C GLU A 50 1.33 -7.11 14.40
N LEU A 51 1.88 -6.32 13.49
CA LEU A 51 2.96 -5.37 13.78
C LEU A 51 2.45 -4.08 14.45
N TYR A 52 1.20 -3.71 14.21
CA TYR A 52 0.63 -2.43 14.63
C TYR A 52 0.77 -2.16 16.12
N PRO A 53 0.39 -3.05 17.06
CA PRO A 53 0.41 -2.75 18.49
C PRO A 53 1.80 -2.39 19.04
N GLU A 54 2.84 -3.01 18.48
CA GLU A 54 4.21 -2.88 18.98
C GLU A 54 4.98 -1.74 18.32
N TYR A 55 4.77 -1.53 17.03
CA TYR A 55 5.61 -0.61 16.24
C TYR A 55 4.89 0.65 15.79
N ILE A 56 3.60 0.56 15.46
CA ILE A 56 2.89 1.60 14.71
C ILE A 56 1.89 2.38 15.56
N LYS A 57 1.30 1.73 16.56
CA LYS A 57 0.22 2.30 17.40
C LYS A 57 0.57 3.68 17.95
N ALA A 58 1.77 3.85 18.49
CA ALA A 58 2.21 5.12 19.06
C ALA A 58 2.25 6.27 18.03
N GLU A 59 2.51 5.97 16.73
CA GLU A 59 2.45 6.96 15.65
C GLU A 59 1.02 7.41 15.40
N TYR A 60 0.05 6.48 15.40
CA TYR A 60 -1.38 6.79 15.26
C TYR A 60 -1.92 7.59 16.45
N GLU A 61 -1.57 7.19 17.67
CA GLU A 61 -1.98 7.89 18.89
C GLU A 61 -1.46 9.33 18.91
N LYS A 62 -0.18 9.53 18.53
CA LYS A 62 0.41 10.87 18.38
C LYS A 62 -0.29 11.70 17.32
N ALA A 63 -0.77 11.08 16.25
CA ALA A 63 -1.57 11.73 15.21
C ALA A 63 -3.03 11.99 15.62
N GLY A 64 -3.44 11.62 16.85
CA GLY A 64 -4.80 11.81 17.36
C GLY A 64 -5.81 10.84 16.80
N ALA A 65 -5.39 9.62 16.48
CA ALA A 65 -6.21 8.59 15.85
C ALA A 65 -6.01 7.23 16.52
N LYS A 66 -6.98 6.33 16.38
CA LYS A 66 -6.87 4.90 16.65
C LYS A 66 -7.09 4.13 15.37
N LEU A 67 -6.36 3.06 15.15
CA LEU A 67 -6.55 2.22 13.98
C LEU A 67 -7.93 1.54 14.04
N ALA A 68 -8.77 1.78 13.04
CA ALA A 68 -9.99 1.00 12.84
C ALA A 68 -9.65 -0.35 12.20
N TYR A 69 -9.04 -0.34 11.04
CA TYR A 69 -8.46 -1.51 10.40
C TYR A 69 -7.22 -1.12 9.58
N TRP A 70 -6.33 -2.06 9.39
CA TRP A 70 -5.31 -1.99 8.35
C TRP A 70 -5.78 -2.78 7.14
N SER A 71 -5.67 -2.19 5.97
CA SER A 71 -5.76 -2.92 4.72
C SER A 71 -4.59 -2.57 3.82
N VAL A 72 -4.38 -3.38 2.82
CA VAL A 72 -3.28 -3.23 1.86
C VAL A 72 -3.85 -3.44 0.48
N THR A 73 -3.44 -2.65 -0.50
CA THR A 73 -3.74 -2.95 -1.90
C THR A 73 -3.03 -4.22 -2.30
N ASN A 74 -3.48 -4.87 -3.38
CA ASN A 74 -2.59 -5.77 -4.08
C ASN A 74 -1.40 -4.98 -4.67
N ASN A 75 -0.43 -5.70 -5.21
CA ASN A 75 0.77 -5.07 -5.75
C ASN A 75 0.46 -4.01 -6.81
N TYR A 76 1.19 -2.92 -6.77
CA TYR A 76 1.20 -1.92 -7.82
C TYR A 76 1.98 -2.42 -9.02
N PHE A 77 1.43 -2.17 -10.19
CA PHE A 77 2.00 -2.49 -11.48
C PHE A 77 2.38 -1.22 -12.23
N LEU A 78 3.21 -1.37 -13.24
CA LEU A 78 3.42 -0.30 -14.22
C LEU A 78 2.26 -0.33 -15.19
N VAL A 79 1.35 0.61 -15.09
CA VAL A 79 0.12 0.64 -15.87
C VAL A 79 0.04 1.87 -16.75
N ALA A 80 -0.75 1.76 -17.81
CA ALA A 80 -1.01 2.85 -18.74
C ALA A 80 0.27 3.41 -19.39
N THR A 81 1.31 2.57 -19.62
CA THR A 81 2.50 3.01 -20.31
C THR A 81 2.26 3.19 -21.81
N ARG A 82 2.93 4.16 -22.41
CA ARG A 82 2.85 4.42 -23.88
C ARG A 82 3.75 3.48 -24.67
N LYS A 83 4.75 2.90 -24.03
CA LYS A 83 5.69 1.90 -24.58
C LYS A 83 5.61 0.61 -23.76
N PRO A 84 5.82 -0.55 -24.38
CA PRO A 84 5.91 -1.80 -23.63
C PRO A 84 7.14 -1.76 -22.71
N VAL A 85 6.95 -2.17 -21.45
CA VAL A 85 8.03 -2.35 -20.47
C VAL A 85 8.11 -3.84 -20.19
N LYS A 86 9.18 -4.49 -20.64
CA LYS A 86 9.42 -5.94 -20.50
C LYS A 86 10.61 -6.24 -19.60
N THR A 87 11.55 -5.31 -19.52
CA THR A 87 12.82 -5.44 -18.80
C THR A 87 13.08 -4.23 -17.92
N LEU A 88 13.95 -4.38 -16.94
CA LEU A 88 14.41 -3.28 -16.10
C LEU A 88 15.02 -2.13 -16.92
N ALA A 89 15.73 -2.47 -18.02
CA ALA A 89 16.36 -1.50 -18.89
C ALA A 89 15.35 -0.58 -19.63
N ASP A 90 14.15 -1.08 -19.91
CA ASP A 90 13.11 -0.30 -20.60
C ASP A 90 12.63 0.90 -19.79
N LEU A 91 12.79 0.86 -18.45
CA LEU A 91 12.38 1.93 -17.54
C LEU A 91 13.36 3.08 -17.47
N LYS A 92 14.59 2.91 -17.94
CA LYS A 92 15.64 3.92 -17.80
C LYS A 92 15.20 5.26 -18.40
N GLY A 93 15.06 6.27 -17.52
CA GLY A 93 14.69 7.63 -17.89
C GLY A 93 13.19 7.83 -18.19
N MET A 94 12.34 6.80 -18.12
CA MET A 94 10.90 6.97 -18.29
C MET A 94 10.32 7.81 -17.14
N LYS A 95 9.51 8.80 -17.48
CA LYS A 95 8.76 9.62 -16.53
C LYS A 95 7.53 8.86 -16.06
N ILE A 96 7.60 8.30 -14.87
CA ILE A 96 6.52 7.48 -14.30
C ILE A 96 5.87 8.23 -13.14
N ARG A 97 4.55 8.39 -13.21
CA ARG A 97 3.80 8.97 -12.10
C ARG A 97 3.95 8.13 -10.84
N SER A 98 4.15 8.82 -9.71
CA SER A 98 4.08 8.23 -8.36
C SER A 98 3.11 8.98 -7.47
N GLY A 99 2.67 8.33 -6.38
CA GLY A 99 1.93 8.98 -5.30
C GLY A 99 2.80 9.79 -4.34
N GLY A 100 4.14 9.73 -4.50
CA GLY A 100 5.13 10.34 -3.61
C GLY A 100 5.77 9.36 -2.64
N GLY A 101 6.62 9.86 -1.74
CA GLY A 101 7.26 9.08 -0.68
C GLY A 101 8.02 7.86 -1.20
N LEU A 102 7.87 6.74 -0.51
CA LEU A 102 8.53 5.46 -0.82
C LEU A 102 8.32 5.00 -2.28
N HIS A 103 7.13 5.24 -2.86
CA HIS A 103 6.87 4.88 -4.26
C HIS A 103 7.79 5.65 -5.23
N SER A 104 8.16 6.90 -4.92
CA SER A 104 9.13 7.64 -5.72
C SER A 104 10.54 7.06 -5.59
N ASP A 105 10.90 6.59 -4.40
CA ASP A 105 12.21 5.96 -4.18
C ASP A 105 12.30 4.61 -4.90
N VAL A 106 11.24 3.81 -4.88
CA VAL A 106 11.13 2.57 -5.65
C VAL A 106 11.34 2.84 -7.15
N LEU A 107 10.65 3.82 -7.72
CA LEU A 107 10.80 4.17 -9.14
C LEU A 107 12.21 4.63 -9.49
N LYS A 108 12.86 5.40 -8.61
CA LYS A 108 14.28 5.80 -8.79
C LYS A 108 15.22 4.58 -8.78
N ALA A 109 15.00 3.66 -7.86
CA ALA A 109 15.83 2.46 -7.72
C ALA A 109 15.79 1.59 -8.98
N ILE A 110 14.65 1.53 -9.66
CA ILE A 110 14.49 0.80 -10.93
C ILE A 110 14.81 1.65 -12.18
N GLY A 111 15.43 2.82 -12.00
CA GLY A 111 15.93 3.65 -13.09
C GLY A 111 14.91 4.58 -13.76
N ALA A 112 13.68 4.63 -13.28
CA ALA A 112 12.66 5.55 -13.77
C ALA A 112 12.82 6.95 -13.12
N VAL A 113 12.20 7.95 -13.74
CA VAL A 113 12.09 9.31 -13.23
C VAL A 113 10.70 9.50 -12.61
N PRO A 114 10.57 9.51 -11.28
CA PRO A 114 9.27 9.68 -10.66
C PRO A 114 8.74 11.09 -10.82
N VAL A 115 7.48 11.21 -11.24
CA VAL A 115 6.75 12.47 -11.32
C VAL A 115 5.60 12.42 -10.33
N MET A 116 5.70 13.18 -9.24
CA MET A 116 4.69 13.19 -8.20
C MET A 116 3.51 14.06 -8.61
N MET A 117 2.32 13.45 -8.67
CA MET A 117 1.08 14.18 -8.95
C MET A 117 -0.14 13.48 -8.33
N PRO A 118 -1.22 14.24 -8.06
CA PRO A 118 -2.51 13.67 -7.63
C PRO A 118 -3.09 12.76 -8.72
N THR A 119 -3.85 11.74 -8.31
CA THR A 119 -4.43 10.76 -9.24
C THR A 119 -5.34 11.38 -10.34
N PRO A 120 -6.17 12.38 -10.06
CA PRO A 120 -7.01 12.99 -11.10
C PRO A 120 -6.24 13.63 -12.27
N GLU A 121 -4.98 14.00 -12.07
CA GLU A 121 -4.16 14.64 -13.10
C GLU A 121 -3.48 13.65 -14.07
N ILE A 122 -3.56 12.34 -13.77
CA ILE A 122 -2.81 11.30 -14.51
C ILE A 122 -3.30 11.20 -15.96
N TYR A 123 -4.62 11.18 -16.17
CA TYR A 123 -5.21 11.01 -17.51
C TYR A 123 -4.68 12.07 -18.49
N GLU A 124 -4.85 13.34 -18.15
CA GLU A 124 -4.37 14.46 -19.00
C GLU A 124 -2.86 14.45 -19.16
N SER A 125 -2.12 14.11 -18.11
CA SER A 125 -0.66 14.06 -18.15
C SER A 125 -0.14 12.95 -19.06
N LEU A 126 -0.81 11.79 -19.10
CA LEU A 126 -0.55 10.71 -20.07
C LEU A 126 -0.92 11.15 -21.48
N GLU A 127 -2.11 11.71 -21.68
CA GLU A 127 -2.59 12.16 -22.98
C GLU A 127 -1.63 13.17 -23.62
N ARG A 128 -1.20 14.17 -22.86
CA ARG A 128 -0.25 15.21 -23.30
C ARG A 128 1.22 14.74 -23.35
N GLY A 129 1.55 13.55 -22.87
CA GLY A 129 2.92 13.03 -22.85
C GLY A 129 3.83 13.70 -21.81
N VAL A 130 3.27 14.30 -20.76
CA VAL A 130 4.02 14.83 -19.61
C VAL A 130 4.66 13.68 -18.82
N ILE A 131 3.98 12.54 -18.76
CA ILE A 131 4.46 11.28 -18.21
C ILE A 131 4.35 10.17 -19.25
N ASP A 132 5.21 9.14 -19.13
CA ASP A 132 5.24 7.97 -20.00
C ASP A 132 4.35 6.83 -19.50
N GLY A 133 3.97 6.86 -18.22
CA GLY A 133 3.15 5.86 -17.57
C GLY A 133 2.89 6.18 -16.11
N CYS A 134 2.21 5.27 -15.40
CA CYS A 134 1.97 5.43 -13.98
C CYS A 134 2.20 4.12 -13.21
N PHE A 135 2.55 4.28 -11.94
CA PHE A 135 2.72 3.24 -10.96
C PHE A 135 1.51 3.26 -10.02
N MET A 136 0.64 2.26 -10.16
CA MET A 136 -0.58 2.13 -9.37
C MET A 136 -1.24 0.76 -9.56
N SER A 137 -2.33 0.48 -8.83
CA SER A 137 -3.11 -0.74 -9.06
C SER A 137 -3.85 -0.68 -10.40
N PRO A 138 -3.95 -1.80 -11.14
CA PRO A 138 -4.74 -1.88 -12.37
C PRO A 138 -6.22 -1.51 -12.17
N ALA A 139 -6.80 -1.89 -11.04
CA ALA A 139 -8.17 -1.53 -10.68
C ALA A 139 -8.39 -0.01 -10.64
N SER A 140 -7.47 0.71 -9.99
CA SER A 140 -7.53 2.17 -9.97
C SER A 140 -7.32 2.76 -11.38
N ALA A 141 -6.40 2.22 -12.15
CA ALA A 141 -6.17 2.68 -13.53
C ALA A 141 -7.42 2.50 -14.42
N MET A 142 -8.17 1.41 -14.25
CA MET A 142 -9.46 1.22 -14.94
C MET A 142 -10.50 2.26 -14.53
N SER A 143 -10.64 2.54 -13.22
CA SER A 143 -11.57 3.53 -12.70
C SER A 143 -11.31 4.94 -13.25
N TYR A 144 -10.05 5.28 -13.50
CA TYR A 144 -9.64 6.54 -14.13
C TYR A 144 -9.53 6.47 -15.66
N ARG A 145 -9.99 5.37 -16.28
CA ARG A 145 -10.03 5.15 -17.74
C ARG A 145 -8.66 5.27 -18.42
N LEU A 146 -7.57 4.97 -17.70
CA LEU A 146 -6.22 5.17 -18.23
C LEU A 146 -5.87 4.24 -19.40
N TYR A 147 -6.66 3.20 -19.64
CA TYR A 147 -6.57 2.32 -20.82
C TYR A 147 -6.80 3.07 -22.14
N GLU A 148 -7.42 4.25 -22.12
CA GLU A 148 -7.66 5.05 -23.32
C GLU A 148 -6.39 5.78 -23.79
N VAL A 149 -5.53 6.18 -22.85
CA VAL A 149 -4.33 7.00 -23.10
C VAL A 149 -3.01 6.24 -22.95
N GLY A 150 -3.03 5.09 -22.25
CA GLY A 150 -1.90 4.17 -22.09
C GLY A 150 -2.29 2.75 -22.49
N LYS A 151 -1.47 2.08 -23.31
CA LYS A 151 -1.84 0.80 -23.93
C LYS A 151 -1.30 -0.43 -23.19
N TYR A 152 -0.29 -0.27 -22.36
CA TYR A 152 0.46 -1.40 -21.79
C TYR A 152 0.30 -1.46 -20.28
N VAL A 153 0.12 -2.66 -19.76
CA VAL A 153 0.21 -2.99 -18.33
C VAL A 153 1.30 -4.01 -18.16
N THR A 154 2.34 -3.69 -17.41
CA THR A 154 3.38 -4.64 -17.05
C THR A 154 3.08 -5.22 -15.69
N VAL A 155 2.79 -6.53 -15.66
CA VAL A 155 2.53 -7.29 -14.43
C VAL A 155 3.87 -7.55 -13.75
N LEU A 156 4.18 -6.69 -12.81
CA LEU A 156 5.37 -6.77 -11.98
C LEU A 156 4.96 -6.32 -10.57
N PRO A 157 4.83 -7.26 -9.63
CA PRO A 157 4.40 -6.95 -8.28
C PRO A 157 5.51 -6.24 -7.50
N ILE A 158 5.59 -4.91 -7.65
CA ILE A 158 6.70 -4.11 -7.11
C ILE A 158 6.47 -3.74 -5.65
N ALA A 159 5.33 -3.12 -5.34
CA ALA A 159 5.03 -2.65 -4.00
C ALA A 159 3.53 -2.59 -3.75
N THR A 160 3.15 -2.63 -2.50
CA THR A 160 1.78 -2.43 -2.05
C THR A 160 1.59 -1.00 -1.53
N THR A 161 0.35 -0.62 -1.30
CA THR A 161 0.02 0.61 -0.58
C THR A 161 -0.92 0.28 0.56
N ASP A 162 -0.59 0.80 1.72
CA ASP A 162 -1.45 0.69 2.89
C ASP A 162 -2.73 1.51 2.69
N VAL A 163 -3.86 0.93 3.07
CA VAL A 163 -5.20 1.54 3.01
C VAL A 163 -5.83 1.47 4.41
N PRO A 164 -5.25 2.15 5.40
CA PRO A 164 -5.74 2.11 6.75
C PRO A 164 -6.95 3.02 6.94
N ALA A 165 -7.92 2.54 7.73
CA ALA A 165 -8.95 3.38 8.31
C ALA A 165 -8.66 3.63 9.79
N ALA A 166 -9.04 4.80 10.27
CA ALA A 166 -8.88 5.18 11.65
C ALA A 166 -10.19 5.76 12.21
N ILE A 167 -10.38 5.60 13.51
CA ILE A 167 -11.46 6.18 14.30
C ILE A 167 -10.90 7.23 15.26
N SER A 168 -11.63 8.30 15.48
CA SER A 168 -11.23 9.30 16.47
C SER A 168 -11.34 8.74 17.89
N PRO A 169 -10.37 9.04 18.79
CA PRO A 169 -10.47 8.64 20.20
C PRO A 169 -11.75 9.12 20.86
N ARG A 170 -12.28 10.28 20.43
CA ARG A 170 -13.54 10.85 20.92
C ARG A 170 -14.74 9.95 20.57
N ALA A 171 -14.82 9.51 19.33
CA ALA A 171 -15.90 8.63 18.88
C ALA A 171 -15.80 7.25 19.56
N TRP A 172 -14.59 6.69 19.63
CA TRP A 172 -14.35 5.42 20.29
C TRP A 172 -14.83 5.41 21.76
N LYS A 173 -14.52 6.47 22.50
CA LYS A 173 -14.93 6.61 23.91
C LYS A 173 -16.44 6.75 24.13
N LYS A 174 -17.22 7.11 23.11
CA LYS A 174 -18.69 7.18 23.20
C LYS A 174 -19.38 5.82 23.09
N LEU A 175 -18.67 4.81 22.61
CA LEU A 175 -19.20 3.46 22.48
C LEU A 175 -19.17 2.75 23.83
N SER A 176 -20.24 2.02 24.16
CA SER A 176 -20.21 1.09 25.30
C SER A 176 -19.20 -0.03 25.06
N PRO A 177 -18.73 -0.73 26.12
CA PRO A 177 -17.80 -1.85 25.94
C PRO A 177 -18.31 -2.93 24.96
N GLU A 178 -19.62 -3.22 24.98
CA GLU A 178 -20.24 -4.17 24.06
C GLU A 178 -20.17 -3.67 22.61
N LEU A 179 -20.49 -2.40 22.36
CA LEU A 179 -20.39 -1.79 21.04
C LEU A 179 -18.94 -1.70 20.56
N GLN A 180 -17.99 -1.39 21.45
CA GLN A 180 -16.57 -1.41 21.13
C GLN A 180 -16.13 -2.81 20.66
N ALA A 181 -16.56 -3.88 21.31
CA ALA A 181 -16.25 -5.25 20.93
C ALA A 181 -16.82 -5.59 19.55
N ILE A 182 -18.08 -5.25 19.29
CA ILE A 182 -18.74 -5.49 18.00
C ILE A 182 -18.04 -4.70 16.88
N VAL A 183 -17.84 -3.40 17.06
CA VAL A 183 -17.19 -2.53 16.07
C VAL A 183 -15.77 -2.97 15.80
N PHE A 184 -15.04 -3.40 16.83
CA PHE A 184 -13.69 -3.94 16.66
C PHE A 184 -13.67 -5.19 15.77
N GLN A 185 -14.59 -6.12 15.96
CA GLN A 185 -14.68 -7.32 15.12
C GLN A 185 -15.05 -6.96 13.66
N VAL A 186 -15.98 -6.03 13.47
CA VAL A 186 -16.32 -5.53 12.13
C VAL A 186 -15.11 -4.88 11.46
N PHE A 187 -14.28 -4.16 12.21
CA PHE A 187 -13.04 -3.59 11.67
C PHE A 187 -12.06 -4.69 11.20
N ARG A 188 -11.93 -5.80 11.93
CA ARG A 188 -11.07 -6.93 11.52
C ARG A 188 -11.54 -7.57 10.20
N GLU A 189 -12.86 -7.66 10.01
CA GLU A 189 -13.42 -8.12 8.74
C GLU A 189 -13.26 -7.07 7.64
N GLY A 190 -13.46 -5.81 7.96
CA GLY A 190 -13.37 -4.69 7.03
C GLY A 190 -12.03 -4.62 6.31
N GLY A 191 -10.92 -4.74 7.04
CA GLY A 191 -9.57 -4.76 6.45
C GLY A 191 -9.40 -5.88 5.41
N MET A 192 -9.87 -7.09 5.73
CA MET A 192 -9.82 -8.23 4.81
C MET A 192 -10.75 -8.06 3.61
N ASN A 193 -11.96 -7.52 3.80
CA ASN A 193 -12.91 -7.29 2.71
C ASN A 193 -12.41 -6.20 1.74
N VAL A 194 -11.71 -5.18 2.23
CA VAL A 194 -11.06 -4.19 1.36
C VAL A 194 -9.94 -4.85 0.53
N ALA A 195 -9.17 -5.76 1.13
CA ALA A 195 -8.16 -6.52 0.39
C ALA A 195 -8.79 -7.44 -0.67
N ASP A 196 -9.92 -8.12 -0.37
CA ASP A 196 -10.70 -8.90 -1.35
C ASP A 196 -11.06 -8.04 -2.57
N GLY A 197 -11.58 -6.82 -2.31
CA GLY A 197 -11.94 -5.89 -3.38
C GLY A 197 -10.75 -5.55 -4.28
N TYR A 198 -9.57 -5.33 -3.73
CA TYR A 198 -8.37 -5.04 -4.53
C TYR A 198 -7.90 -6.26 -5.34
N GLU A 199 -7.92 -7.46 -4.77
CA GLU A 199 -7.52 -8.68 -5.49
C GLU A 199 -8.48 -8.97 -6.65
N ASP A 200 -9.79 -8.98 -6.38
CA ASP A 200 -10.82 -9.25 -7.38
C ASP A 200 -10.85 -8.20 -8.48
N GLU A 201 -10.84 -6.92 -8.12
CA GLU A 201 -10.88 -5.82 -9.10
C GLU A 201 -9.62 -5.77 -9.96
N THR A 202 -8.45 -6.15 -9.42
CA THR A 202 -7.24 -6.22 -10.24
C THR A 202 -7.30 -7.32 -11.26
N ALA A 203 -7.78 -8.51 -10.89
CA ALA A 203 -7.96 -9.59 -11.85
C ALA A 203 -8.93 -9.19 -12.98
N ARG A 204 -10.06 -8.57 -12.61
CA ARG A 204 -11.03 -8.04 -13.58
C ARG A 204 -10.43 -6.95 -14.46
N ALA A 205 -9.69 -6.00 -13.87
CA ALA A 205 -9.07 -4.90 -14.58
C ALA A 205 -8.13 -5.38 -15.69
N LEU A 206 -7.32 -6.39 -15.44
CA LEU A 206 -6.41 -6.96 -16.45
C LEU A 206 -7.17 -7.62 -17.62
N ILE A 207 -8.29 -8.27 -17.34
CA ILE A 207 -9.17 -8.85 -18.38
C ILE A 207 -9.79 -7.74 -19.21
N GLU A 208 -10.38 -6.72 -18.55
CA GLU A 208 -11.02 -5.60 -19.24
C GLU A 208 -10.03 -4.76 -20.03
N TRP A 209 -8.80 -4.59 -19.54
CA TRP A 209 -7.73 -3.92 -20.27
C TRP A 209 -7.47 -4.55 -21.63
N LYS A 210 -7.39 -5.90 -21.66
CA LYS A 210 -7.28 -6.66 -22.92
C LYS A 210 -8.48 -6.47 -23.84
N LYS A 211 -9.71 -6.53 -23.29
CA LYS A 211 -10.94 -6.31 -24.08
C LYS A 211 -11.00 -4.91 -24.69
N LYS A 212 -10.40 -3.91 -24.05
CA LYS A 212 -10.29 -2.53 -24.55
C LYS A 212 -9.13 -2.32 -25.54
N GLY A 213 -8.47 -3.40 -25.98
CA GLY A 213 -7.36 -3.35 -26.95
C GLY A 213 -5.98 -3.06 -26.34
N GLY A 214 -5.87 -3.06 -25.01
CA GLY A 214 -4.59 -2.92 -24.32
C GLY A 214 -3.82 -4.24 -24.24
N THR A 215 -2.53 -4.15 -23.98
CA THR A 215 -1.62 -5.29 -23.87
C THR A 215 -1.20 -5.48 -22.43
N VAL A 216 -1.40 -6.69 -21.90
CA VAL A 216 -0.89 -7.10 -20.59
C VAL A 216 0.40 -7.87 -20.79
N ILE A 217 1.49 -7.38 -20.19
CA ILE A 217 2.85 -7.92 -20.27
C ILE A 217 3.16 -8.58 -18.93
N THR A 218 3.60 -9.83 -18.97
CA THR A 218 4.15 -10.54 -17.80
C THR A 218 5.66 -10.56 -17.93
N VAL A 219 6.34 -10.13 -16.87
CA VAL A 219 7.82 -10.15 -16.79
C VAL A 219 8.26 -11.54 -16.38
N ASP A 220 9.33 -12.03 -17.01
CA ASP A 220 9.88 -13.34 -16.66
C ASP A 220 10.62 -13.33 -15.31
N ALA A 221 10.87 -14.52 -14.75
CA ALA A 221 11.46 -14.66 -13.41
C ALA A 221 12.88 -14.08 -13.32
N GLN A 222 13.65 -14.09 -14.40
CA GLN A 222 15.01 -13.54 -14.41
C GLN A 222 14.98 -12.01 -14.33
N GLU A 223 14.07 -11.38 -15.08
CA GLU A 223 13.88 -9.93 -15.00
C GLU A 223 13.29 -9.53 -13.62
N VAL A 224 12.32 -10.27 -13.08
CA VAL A 224 11.81 -10.04 -11.72
C VAL A 224 12.95 -10.04 -10.70
N ALA A 225 13.92 -10.96 -10.83
CA ALA A 225 15.09 -10.99 -9.94
C ALA A 225 15.97 -9.72 -10.05
N LYS A 226 16.10 -9.15 -11.26
CA LYS A 226 16.82 -7.88 -11.46
C LYS A 226 16.10 -6.71 -10.80
N PHE A 227 14.76 -6.65 -10.88
CA PHE A 227 13.97 -5.64 -10.18
C PHE A 227 14.15 -5.76 -8.67
N LYS A 228 14.02 -6.97 -8.10
CA LYS A 228 14.24 -7.20 -6.67
C LYS A 228 15.61 -6.71 -6.22
N LYS A 229 16.66 -7.06 -6.97
CA LYS A 229 18.02 -6.62 -6.67
C LYS A 229 18.18 -5.09 -6.73
N ALA A 230 17.54 -4.44 -7.69
CA ALA A 230 17.58 -2.98 -7.80
C ALA A 230 16.89 -2.28 -6.61
N GLU A 231 15.92 -2.94 -5.99
CA GLU A 231 15.14 -2.38 -4.88
C GLU A 231 15.65 -2.77 -3.48
N GLU A 232 16.62 -3.69 -3.37
CA GLU A 232 17.25 -4.05 -2.08
C GLU A 232 17.68 -2.83 -1.23
N PRO A 233 18.26 -1.74 -1.79
CA PRO A 233 18.63 -0.57 -1.00
C PRO A 233 17.46 0.20 -0.37
N ILE A 234 16.22 -0.07 -0.77
CA ILE A 234 15.04 0.64 -0.24
C ILE A 234 14.79 0.31 1.23
N ASP A 235 15.00 -0.96 1.63
CA ASP A 235 14.89 -1.36 3.03
C ASP A 235 15.90 -0.61 3.91
N GLU A 236 17.17 -0.54 3.46
CA GLU A 236 18.22 0.18 4.15
C GLU A 236 17.95 1.69 4.23
N LYS A 237 17.46 2.26 3.14
CA LYS A 237 17.04 3.67 3.10
C LYS A 237 15.93 3.96 4.11
N TRP A 238 14.91 3.12 4.17
CA TRP A 238 13.82 3.27 5.14
C TRP A 238 14.34 3.17 6.58
N ILE A 239 15.23 2.21 6.88
CA ILE A 239 15.88 2.10 8.19
C ILE A 239 16.68 3.38 8.49
N ALA A 240 17.45 3.89 7.54
CA ALA A 240 18.24 5.13 7.71
C ALA A 240 17.34 6.36 7.94
N ASP A 241 16.18 6.44 7.30
CA ASP A 241 15.21 7.50 7.54
C ASP A 241 14.58 7.37 8.95
N CYS A 242 14.33 6.16 9.43
CA CYS A 242 13.92 5.89 10.81
C CYS A 242 15.03 6.24 11.83
N GLU A 243 16.30 6.04 11.50
CA GLU A 243 17.44 6.38 12.35
C GLU A 243 17.52 7.89 12.66
N LYS A 244 17.20 8.75 11.68
CA LYS A 244 17.16 10.22 11.85
C LYS A 244 16.20 10.67 12.96
N VAL A 245 15.23 9.86 13.29
CA VAL A 245 14.25 10.09 14.37
C VAL A 245 14.39 9.11 15.52
N LYS A 246 15.57 8.48 15.65
CA LYS A 246 15.92 7.53 16.72
C LYS A 246 15.05 6.27 16.77
N LYS A 247 14.51 5.84 15.61
CA LYS A 247 13.69 4.62 15.46
C LYS A 247 14.37 3.53 14.63
N GLY A 248 15.66 3.68 14.28
CA GLY A 248 16.38 2.70 13.46
C GLY A 248 16.40 1.28 14.04
N PRO A 249 16.72 1.07 15.35
CA PRO A 249 16.64 -0.26 15.94
C PRO A 249 15.26 -0.89 15.85
N GLN A 250 14.19 -0.11 16.08
CA GLN A 250 12.80 -0.57 15.97
C GLN A 250 12.44 -0.93 14.53
N ALA A 251 12.92 -0.14 13.54
CA ALA A 251 12.70 -0.44 12.12
C ALA A 251 13.35 -1.78 11.73
N LYS A 252 14.58 -2.05 12.17
CA LYS A 252 15.26 -3.34 11.94
C LYS A 252 14.51 -4.50 12.57
N GLN A 253 14.08 -4.37 13.82
CA GLN A 253 13.28 -5.40 14.51
C GLN A 253 11.94 -5.64 13.82
N MET A 254 11.24 -4.56 13.42
CA MET A 254 9.98 -4.65 12.68
C MET A 254 10.16 -5.39 11.37
N LEU A 255 11.23 -5.10 10.60
CA LEU A 255 11.51 -5.76 9.34
C LEU A 255 11.75 -7.26 9.52
N GLN A 256 12.58 -7.65 10.49
CA GLN A 256 12.82 -9.06 10.82
C GLN A 256 11.54 -9.80 11.23
N LYS A 257 10.72 -9.15 12.05
CA LYS A 257 9.42 -9.70 12.47
C LYS A 257 8.45 -9.81 11.29
N MET A 258 8.43 -8.80 10.42
CA MET A 258 7.64 -8.81 9.17
C MET A 258 7.99 -10.01 8.30
N ASP A 259 9.28 -10.23 8.03
CA ASP A 259 9.74 -11.36 7.20
C ASP A 259 9.35 -12.72 7.82
N GLY A 260 9.42 -12.83 9.14
CA GLY A 260 8.98 -14.03 9.88
C GLY A 260 7.46 -14.26 9.76
N LEU A 261 6.68 -13.19 9.89
CA LEU A 261 5.21 -13.24 9.75
C LEU A 261 4.77 -13.56 8.32
N VAL A 262 5.45 -12.99 7.32
CA VAL A 262 5.18 -13.31 5.90
C VAL A 262 5.38 -14.81 5.67
N LYS A 263 6.51 -15.38 6.07
CA LYS A 263 6.76 -16.84 5.97
C LYS A 263 5.69 -17.68 6.67
N LYS A 264 5.18 -17.22 7.81
CA LYS A 264 4.10 -17.87 8.56
C LYS A 264 2.78 -17.87 7.80
N TYR A 265 2.47 -16.75 7.12
CA TYR A 265 1.15 -16.50 6.56
C TYR A 265 1.04 -16.69 5.04
N GLU A 266 2.15 -16.69 4.29
CA GLU A 266 2.16 -16.70 2.82
C GLU A 266 1.41 -17.87 2.17
N LYS A 267 1.33 -19.03 2.88
CA LYS A 267 0.63 -20.23 2.40
C LYS A 267 -0.74 -20.43 3.07
N MET A 268 -1.13 -19.51 3.93
CA MET A 268 -2.38 -19.62 4.67
C MET A 268 -3.55 -19.10 3.81
N PRO A 269 -4.64 -19.88 3.67
CA PRO A 269 -5.80 -19.43 2.91
C PRO A 269 -6.49 -18.25 3.60
N ARG A 270 -7.13 -17.40 2.80
CA ARG A 270 -7.81 -16.16 3.25
C ARG A 270 -8.73 -16.37 4.45
N ALA A 271 -9.53 -17.44 4.46
CA ALA A 271 -10.44 -17.72 5.57
C ALA A 271 -9.69 -17.91 6.91
N LYS A 272 -8.55 -18.60 6.87
CA LYS A 272 -7.69 -18.79 8.05
C LYS A 272 -7.00 -17.50 8.49
N LEU A 273 -6.56 -16.67 7.54
CA LEU A 273 -6.00 -15.35 7.84
C LEU A 273 -7.01 -14.46 8.54
N LEU A 274 -8.28 -14.50 8.13
CA LEU A 274 -9.37 -13.77 8.78
C LEU A 274 -9.62 -14.27 10.21
N GLU A 275 -9.64 -15.60 10.41
CA GLU A 275 -9.76 -16.18 11.76
C GLU A 275 -8.64 -15.72 12.69
N GLU A 276 -7.40 -15.73 12.20
CA GLU A 276 -6.25 -15.22 12.98
C GLU A 276 -6.39 -13.71 13.26
N ASN A 277 -6.92 -12.94 12.30
CA ASN A 277 -7.13 -11.51 12.47
C ASN A 277 -8.17 -11.19 13.55
N LYS A 278 -9.24 -11.98 13.63
CA LYS A 278 -10.28 -11.86 14.65
C LYS A 278 -9.81 -12.20 16.07
N LYS A 279 -8.68 -12.90 16.24
CA LYS A 279 -8.07 -13.16 17.55
C LYS A 279 -7.28 -11.97 18.11
N ALA A 280 -7.19 -10.88 17.38
CA ALA A 280 -6.48 -9.68 17.84
C ALA A 280 -7.05 -9.16 19.17
N ASP A 281 -6.15 -8.82 20.10
CA ASP A 281 -6.54 -8.29 21.40
C ASP A 281 -6.95 -6.81 21.29
N ILE A 282 -8.23 -6.54 21.53
CA ILE A 282 -8.80 -5.18 21.48
C ILE A 282 -8.02 -4.21 22.37
N LYS A 283 -7.56 -4.63 23.57
CA LYS A 283 -6.82 -3.77 24.50
C LYS A 283 -5.44 -3.36 23.95
N LYS A 284 -4.81 -4.26 23.19
CA LYS A 284 -3.53 -3.95 22.54
C LYS A 284 -3.70 -3.07 21.30
N MET A 285 -4.76 -3.30 20.54
CA MET A 285 -5.02 -2.61 19.28
C MET A 285 -5.59 -1.21 19.50
N MET A 286 -6.52 -1.05 20.41
CA MET A 286 -7.29 0.17 20.66
C MET A 286 -6.82 0.90 21.93
#